data_9e18384e150b186b8905d60dd16fde4c
#
_entry.id   9e18384e150b186b8905d60dd16fde4c
#
_cell.length_a   1.000
_cell.length_b   1.000
_cell.length_c   1.000
_cell.angle_alpha   90.00
_cell.angle_beta   90.00
_cell.angle_gamma   90.00
#
_symmetry.space_group_name_H-M   'P 1'
#
loop_
_entity.id
_entity.type
_entity.pdbx_description
1 polymer ?
#
loop_
_entity_poly.entity_id
_entity_poly.type
_entity_poly.pdbx_seq_one_letter_code
_entity_poly.pdbx_strand_id
1 'polypeptide(L)'
;MTASWRTTSKPCGALSGQIDQRVRSVQLDEPTTFLDVSHQVEVLDLLVDLNRDRGTTIVMVLHDLNLAARYADHLVALADGRVHSAGSPEEVLTPETVRAVFGIDSRVIDDPTSGRPLMLPLGRHRIHEAGRHASARNASASLPTLNL
;
A
#
# COMPACT_ATOMS: atom_id res chain seq x y z
N MET A 1 6.52 3.73 -9.48
CA MET A 1 5.55 4.60 -8.78
C MET A 1 6.28 5.37 -7.72
N THR A 2 6.02 6.66 -7.55
CA THR A 2 6.68 7.48 -6.52
C THR A 2 5.70 7.75 -5.39
N ALA A 3 6.07 7.42 -4.16
CA ALA A 3 5.28 7.67 -2.96
C ALA A 3 5.87 8.85 -2.17
N SER A 4 5.02 9.71 -1.63
CA SER A 4 5.42 10.89 -0.87
C SER A 4 4.57 11.03 0.40
N TRP A 5 5.21 11.32 1.53
CA TRP A 5 4.54 11.63 2.79
C TRP A 5 4.75 13.08 3.16
N ARG A 6 3.66 13.76 3.49
CA ARG A 6 3.68 15.09 4.09
C ARG A 6 2.88 15.06 5.36
N THR A 7 3.51 15.34 6.47
CA THR A 7 2.77 15.58 7.72
C THR A 7 2.34 17.05 7.76
N THR A 8 1.06 17.32 7.87
CA THR A 8 0.52 18.65 8.23
C THR A 8 0.57 18.83 9.74
N SER A 9 1.74 18.87 10.35
CA SER A 9 1.89 19.34 11.71
C SER A 9 2.05 20.86 11.69
N LYS A 10 1.09 21.56 12.29
CA LYS A 10 1.22 23.01 12.54
C LYS A 10 2.50 23.27 13.35
N PRO A 11 3.32 24.25 12.97
CA PRO A 11 4.45 24.63 13.80
C PRO A 11 3.93 25.31 15.07
N CYS A 12 4.17 24.68 16.21
CA CYS A 12 4.03 25.34 17.48
C CYS A 12 5.24 26.30 17.62
N GLY A 13 4.97 27.58 17.71
CA GLY A 13 5.98 28.59 17.78
C GLY A 13 6.80 28.54 19.08
N ALA A 14 8.12 28.58 18.95
CA ALA A 14 9.02 29.16 19.94
C ALA A 14 10.32 29.53 19.25
N LEU A 15 10.64 30.80 19.30
CA LEU A 15 11.89 31.42 18.91
C LEU A 15 13.04 30.93 19.84
N SER A 16 14.05 30.27 19.30
CA SER A 16 15.41 30.41 19.77
C SER A 16 16.36 30.02 18.63
N GLY A 17 17.28 30.93 18.33
CA GLY A 17 18.21 30.80 17.22
C GLY A 17 19.26 29.73 17.47
N GLN A 18 19.00 28.56 17.02
CA GLN A 18 20.00 27.54 16.67
C GLN A 18 19.68 27.13 15.25
N ILE A 19 20.69 27.14 14.38
CA ILE A 19 20.62 26.60 13.03
C ILE A 19 20.46 25.07 13.21
N ASP A 20 19.21 24.68 13.40
CA ASP A 20 18.82 23.29 13.41
C ASP A 20 18.84 22.83 11.95
N GLN A 21 19.90 22.11 11.57
CA GLN A 21 19.96 21.42 10.28
C GLN A 21 18.98 20.25 10.32
N ARG A 22 17.68 20.55 10.36
CA ARG A 22 16.65 19.54 10.19
C ARG A 22 16.66 19.15 8.71
N VAL A 23 17.00 17.92 8.45
CA VAL A 23 16.75 17.31 7.15
C VAL A 23 15.25 17.39 6.91
N ARG A 24 14.84 18.30 6.01
CA ARG A 24 13.41 18.54 5.73
C ARG A 24 12.82 17.56 4.74
N SER A 25 13.66 16.91 3.96
CA SER A 25 13.25 15.91 2.98
C SER A 25 14.31 14.82 2.81
N VAL A 26 13.87 13.59 2.67
CA VAL A 26 14.68 12.42 2.34
C VAL A 26 14.14 11.86 1.03
N GLN A 27 15.03 11.60 0.08
CA GLN A 27 14.70 10.97 -1.18
C GLN A 27 15.36 9.59 -1.21
N LEU A 28 14.58 8.56 -1.52
CA LEU A 28 15.03 7.17 -1.55
C LEU A 28 14.61 6.56 -2.89
N ASP A 29 15.56 5.91 -3.54
CA ASP A 29 15.30 5.16 -4.76
C ASP A 29 15.29 3.67 -4.41
N GLU A 30 14.13 3.06 -4.53
CA GLU A 30 13.88 1.64 -4.26
C GLU A 30 14.48 1.11 -2.94
N PRO A 31 14.19 1.72 -1.78
CA PRO A 31 14.86 1.35 -0.52
C PRO A 31 14.53 -0.06 -0.03
N THR A 32 13.53 -0.72 -0.64
CA THR A 32 13.08 -2.05 -0.27
C THR A 32 13.51 -3.14 -1.27
N THR A 33 14.18 -2.78 -2.35
CA THR A 33 14.68 -3.73 -3.35
C THR A 33 15.76 -4.62 -2.72
N PHE A 34 15.71 -5.93 -2.98
CA PHE A 34 16.57 -6.97 -2.42
C PHE A 34 16.39 -7.28 -0.92
N LEU A 35 15.40 -6.69 -0.26
CA LEU A 35 15.03 -7.05 1.10
C LEU A 35 13.95 -8.13 1.11
N ASP A 36 13.98 -9.03 2.08
CA ASP A 36 12.84 -9.90 2.36
C ASP A 36 11.66 -9.09 2.94
N VAL A 37 10.50 -9.71 2.97
CA VAL A 37 9.25 -9.03 3.35
C VAL A 37 9.31 -8.43 4.75
N SER A 38 9.97 -9.08 5.71
CA SER A 38 10.07 -8.59 7.09
C SER A 38 10.90 -7.30 7.14
N HIS A 39 12.06 -7.28 6.50
CA HIS A 39 12.92 -6.11 6.45
C HIS A 39 12.33 -4.96 5.62
N GLN A 40 11.55 -5.27 4.58
CA GLN A 40 10.81 -4.24 3.84
C GLN A 40 9.84 -3.48 4.76
N VAL A 41 9.08 -4.21 5.56
CA VAL A 41 8.13 -3.63 6.53
C VAL A 41 8.86 -2.81 7.58
N GLU A 42 9.94 -3.35 8.17
CA GLU A 42 10.74 -2.65 9.18
C GLU A 42 11.30 -1.31 8.67
N VAL A 43 11.83 -1.28 7.45
CA VAL A 43 12.36 -0.04 6.83
C VAL A 43 11.23 0.96 6.62
N LEU A 44 10.07 0.53 6.12
CA LEU A 44 8.94 1.42 5.88
C LEU A 44 8.36 1.97 7.20
N ASP A 45 8.25 1.15 8.24
CA ASP A 45 7.82 1.57 9.58
C ASP A 45 8.79 2.60 10.16
N LEU A 46 10.11 2.38 10.06
CA LEU A 46 11.13 3.33 10.47
C LEU A 46 11.00 4.68 9.75
N LEU A 47 10.69 4.66 8.45
CA LEU A 47 10.50 5.89 7.68
C LEU A 47 9.22 6.63 8.09
N VAL A 48 8.14 5.92 8.43
CA VAL A 48 6.93 6.52 9.00
C VAL A 48 7.22 7.18 10.34
N ASP A 49 7.97 6.51 11.21
CA ASP A 49 8.36 7.06 12.51
C ASP A 49 9.22 8.32 12.34
N LEU A 50 10.18 8.30 11.43
CA LEU A 50 11.01 9.47 11.09
C LEU A 50 10.15 10.65 10.59
N ASN A 51 9.16 10.37 9.74
CA ASN A 51 8.24 11.39 9.25
C ASN A 51 7.40 11.97 10.40
N ARG A 52 6.83 11.12 11.27
CA ARG A 52 5.98 11.53 12.41
C ARG A 52 6.75 12.31 13.46
N ASP A 53 7.91 11.81 13.87
CA ASP A 53 8.69 12.37 14.97
C ASP A 53 9.39 13.68 14.59
N ARG A 54 9.86 13.78 13.35
CA ARG A 54 10.67 14.92 12.89
C ARG A 54 9.98 15.81 11.87
N GLY A 55 8.80 15.45 11.40
CA GLY A 55 8.10 16.18 10.34
C GLY A 55 8.88 16.19 9.02
N THR A 56 9.71 15.17 8.80
CA THR A 56 10.54 15.03 7.59
C THR A 56 9.67 14.56 6.43
N THR A 57 9.69 15.26 5.31
CA THR A 57 9.05 14.78 4.08
C THR A 57 9.89 13.66 3.49
N ILE A 58 9.26 12.52 3.22
CA ILE A 58 9.92 11.38 2.58
C ILE A 58 9.35 11.21 1.18
N VAL A 59 10.22 11.11 0.20
CA VAL A 59 9.87 10.80 -1.19
C VAL A 59 10.62 9.54 -1.57
N MET A 60 9.92 8.51 -2.01
CA MET A 60 10.56 7.26 -2.42
C MET A 60 9.94 6.67 -3.67
N VAL A 61 10.73 5.89 -4.38
CA VAL A 61 10.27 5.04 -5.47
C VAL A 61 10.05 3.64 -4.92
N LEU A 62 8.86 3.09 -5.15
CA LEU A 62 8.51 1.73 -4.77
C LEU A 62 7.93 0.99 -5.98
N HIS A 63 8.30 -0.28 -6.14
CA HIS A 63 7.74 -1.16 -7.15
C HIS A 63 6.52 -1.92 -6.64
N ASP A 64 6.43 -2.17 -5.34
CA ASP A 64 5.27 -2.81 -4.73
C ASP A 64 4.15 -1.78 -4.54
N LEU A 65 3.07 -1.95 -5.32
CA LEU A 65 1.91 -1.06 -5.31
C LEU A 65 1.15 -1.09 -3.99
N ASN A 66 1.09 -2.26 -3.36
CA ASN A 66 0.37 -2.45 -2.11
C ASN A 66 1.12 -1.80 -0.94
N LEU A 67 2.45 -1.96 -0.89
CA LEU A 67 3.27 -1.24 0.07
C LEU A 67 3.21 0.27 -0.16
N ALA A 68 3.27 0.73 -1.41
CA ALA A 68 3.14 2.14 -1.73
C ALA A 68 1.79 2.71 -1.24
N ALA A 69 0.67 2.02 -1.53
CA ALA A 69 -0.66 2.45 -1.09
C ALA A 69 -0.84 2.41 0.43
N ARG A 70 -0.27 1.40 1.10
CA ARG A 70 -0.38 1.22 2.54
C ARG A 70 0.34 2.29 3.33
N TYR A 71 1.54 2.69 2.86
CA TYR A 71 2.43 3.55 3.62
C TYR A 71 2.40 5.01 3.19
N ALA A 72 2.05 5.35 1.96
CA ALA A 72 2.08 6.73 1.48
C ALA A 72 0.80 7.51 1.79
N ASP A 73 0.96 8.81 2.03
CA ASP A 73 -0.15 9.76 2.08
C ASP A 73 -0.50 10.31 0.68
N HIS A 74 0.48 10.27 -0.23
CA HIS A 74 0.33 10.77 -1.59
C HIS A 74 1.10 9.89 -2.56
N LEU A 75 0.46 9.47 -3.63
CA LEU A 75 1.04 8.69 -4.70
C LEU A 75 1.18 9.51 -5.98
N VAL A 76 2.23 9.22 -6.73
CA VAL A 76 2.43 9.70 -8.09
C VAL A 76 2.71 8.50 -8.98
N ALA A 77 1.81 8.21 -9.89
CA ALA A 77 1.97 7.17 -10.89
C ALA A 77 2.63 7.76 -12.14
N LEU A 78 3.72 7.15 -12.57
CA LEU A 78 4.48 7.56 -13.75
C LEU A 78 4.31 6.50 -14.84
N ALA A 79 4.06 6.95 -16.06
CA ALA A 79 4.07 6.12 -17.27
C ALA A 79 4.78 6.88 -18.39
N ASP A 80 5.63 6.22 -19.13
CA ASP A 80 6.37 6.80 -20.28
C ASP A 80 7.10 8.12 -19.97
N GLY A 81 7.67 8.22 -18.75
CA GLY A 81 8.36 9.41 -18.29
C GLY A 81 7.47 10.61 -17.94
N ARG A 82 6.16 10.41 -17.84
CA ARG A 82 5.17 11.44 -17.52
C ARG A 82 4.35 11.05 -16.30
N VAL A 83 3.82 12.07 -15.60
CA VAL A 83 2.86 11.84 -14.54
C VAL A 83 1.53 11.42 -15.18
N HIS A 84 1.09 10.20 -14.87
CA HIS A 84 -0.20 9.66 -15.29
C HIS A 84 -1.31 10.09 -14.33
N SER A 85 -1.09 9.91 -13.03
CA SER A 85 -2.01 10.34 -11.97
C SER A 85 -1.23 10.69 -10.70
N ALA A 86 -1.82 11.57 -9.88
CA ALA A 86 -1.26 11.95 -8.59
C ALA A 86 -2.41 12.29 -7.63
N GLY A 87 -2.32 11.83 -6.38
CA GLY A 87 -3.36 12.04 -5.37
C GLY A 87 -3.18 11.12 -4.17
N SER A 88 -4.24 10.95 -3.40
CA SER A 88 -4.28 9.96 -2.32
C SER A 88 -4.15 8.53 -2.89
N PRO A 89 -3.76 7.54 -2.07
CA PRO A 89 -3.73 6.15 -2.51
C PRO A 89 -5.05 5.67 -3.11
N GLU A 90 -6.17 6.10 -2.55
CA GLU A 90 -7.53 5.77 -3.00
C GLU A 90 -7.84 6.35 -4.39
N GLU A 91 -7.33 7.54 -4.68
CA GLU A 91 -7.52 8.20 -5.98
C GLU A 91 -6.61 7.63 -7.07
N VAL A 92 -5.41 7.22 -6.71
CA VAL A 92 -4.38 6.80 -7.67
C VAL A 92 -4.39 5.29 -7.90
N LEU A 93 -4.55 4.46 -6.87
CA LEU A 93 -4.52 3.01 -7.01
C LEU A 93 -5.90 2.48 -7.43
N THR A 94 -6.24 2.70 -8.69
CA THR A 94 -7.48 2.19 -9.32
C THR A 94 -7.16 1.13 -10.36
N PRO A 95 -8.12 0.24 -10.70
CA PRO A 95 -7.92 -0.75 -11.77
C PRO A 95 -7.51 -0.11 -13.10
N GLU A 96 -8.07 1.07 -13.40
CA GLU A 96 -7.79 1.82 -14.62
C GLU A 96 -6.35 2.31 -14.64
N THR A 97 -5.87 2.90 -13.54
CA THR A 97 -4.49 3.35 -13.41
C THR A 97 -3.51 2.18 -13.49
N VAL A 98 -3.80 1.08 -12.80
CA VAL A 98 -2.96 -0.13 -12.83
C VAL A 98 -2.86 -0.68 -14.26
N ARG A 99 -3.97 -0.72 -14.98
CA ARG A 99 -3.98 -1.15 -16.37
C ARG A 99 -3.21 -0.21 -17.30
N ALA A 100 -3.41 1.11 -17.14
CA ALA A 100 -2.75 2.11 -17.98
C ALA A 100 -1.23 2.16 -17.76
N VAL A 101 -0.76 2.04 -16.49
CA VAL A 101 0.65 2.20 -16.12
C VAL A 101 1.43 0.89 -16.23
N PHE A 102 0.80 -0.24 -15.86
CA PHE A 102 1.48 -1.55 -15.75
C PHE A 102 0.99 -2.58 -16.76
N GLY A 103 -0.08 -2.30 -17.50
CA GLY A 103 -0.65 -3.24 -18.48
C GLY A 103 -1.28 -4.49 -17.84
N ILE A 104 -1.66 -4.44 -16.58
CA ILE A 104 -2.19 -5.56 -15.81
C ILE A 104 -3.65 -5.32 -15.44
N ASP A 105 -4.52 -6.29 -15.71
CA ASP A 105 -5.86 -6.30 -15.18
C ASP A 105 -5.82 -6.61 -13.68
N SER A 106 -6.56 -5.84 -12.90
CA SER A 106 -6.56 -5.95 -11.44
C SER A 106 -7.94 -5.68 -10.85
N ARG A 107 -8.10 -6.11 -9.60
CA ARG A 107 -9.16 -5.62 -8.71
C ARG A 107 -8.52 -4.85 -7.58
N VAL A 108 -9.17 -3.79 -7.17
CA VAL A 108 -8.78 -3.05 -5.97
C VAL A 108 -9.89 -3.24 -4.94
N ILE A 109 -9.49 -3.60 -3.74
CA ILE A 109 -10.37 -3.80 -2.59
C ILE A 109 -9.79 -3.02 -1.40
N ASP A 110 -10.57 -2.79 -0.37
CA ASP A 110 -10.05 -2.26 0.88
C ASP A 110 -9.30 -3.35 1.66
N ASP A 111 -8.08 -3.05 2.08
CA ASP A 111 -7.31 -3.92 2.96
C ASP A 111 -8.01 -3.99 4.34
N PRO A 112 -8.43 -5.16 4.79
CA PRO A 112 -9.17 -5.31 6.06
C PRO A 112 -8.35 -4.93 7.30
N THR A 113 -7.02 -4.80 7.17
CA THR A 113 -6.14 -4.46 8.30
C THR A 113 -5.83 -2.97 8.38
N SER A 114 -5.67 -2.30 7.25
CA SER A 114 -5.29 -0.88 7.17
C SER A 114 -6.40 0.03 6.66
N GLY A 115 -7.43 -0.52 6.01
CA GLY A 115 -8.46 0.25 5.30
C GLY A 115 -7.94 0.95 4.04
N ARG A 116 -6.68 0.73 3.66
CA ARG A 116 -6.08 1.29 2.45
C ARG A 116 -6.39 0.43 1.23
N PRO A 117 -6.31 0.98 0.02
CA PRO A 117 -6.54 0.20 -1.19
C PRO A 117 -5.48 -0.89 -1.36
N LEU A 118 -5.94 -2.10 -1.67
CA LEU A 118 -5.15 -3.30 -1.93
C LEU A 118 -5.40 -3.78 -3.36
N MET A 119 -4.36 -3.81 -4.17
CA MET A 119 -4.42 -4.29 -5.54
C MET A 119 -4.20 -5.80 -5.60
N LEU A 120 -5.13 -6.49 -6.26
CA LEU A 120 -5.08 -7.92 -6.55
C LEU A 120 -4.93 -8.11 -8.06
N PRO A 121 -3.78 -8.62 -8.55
CA PRO A 121 -3.59 -8.84 -9.97
C PRO A 121 -4.47 -9.98 -10.48
N LEU A 122 -5.07 -9.79 -11.64
CA LEU A 122 -5.84 -10.82 -12.34
C LEU A 122 -4.94 -11.52 -13.34
N GLY A 123 -4.55 -12.76 -13.02
CA GLY A 123 -3.79 -13.61 -13.93
C GLY A 123 -4.64 -14.13 -15.10
N ARG A 124 -3.99 -14.57 -16.19
CA ARG A 124 -4.66 -15.19 -17.34
C ARG A 124 -5.40 -16.49 -16.98
N HIS A 125 -4.92 -17.19 -15.97
CA HIS A 125 -5.52 -18.42 -15.48
C HIS A 125 -6.32 -18.14 -14.23
N ARG A 126 -7.63 -18.35 -14.30
CA ARG A 126 -8.48 -18.38 -13.12
C ARG A 126 -8.18 -19.67 -12.35
N ILE A 127 -7.45 -19.55 -11.25
CA ILE A 127 -7.02 -20.71 -10.47
C ILE A 127 -8.17 -21.32 -9.66
N HIS A 128 -9.26 -20.56 -9.40
CA HIS A 128 -10.50 -21.11 -8.80
C HIS A 128 -11.72 -20.23 -9.10
N GLU A 129 -12.78 -20.84 -9.59
CA GLU A 129 -14.13 -20.33 -9.38
C GLU A 129 -14.47 -20.54 -7.89
N ALA A 130 -14.45 -19.48 -7.10
CA ALA A 130 -14.95 -19.51 -5.73
C ALA A 130 -16.48 -19.76 -5.79
N GLY A 131 -16.89 -21.01 -5.80
CA GLY A 131 -18.32 -21.37 -5.88
C GLY A 131 -18.65 -22.83 -5.63
N ARG A 132 -17.71 -23.74 -5.60
CA ARG A 132 -18.05 -25.18 -5.48
C ARG A 132 -17.77 -25.83 -4.12
N HIS A 133 -17.22 -25.13 -3.15
CA HIS A 133 -16.95 -25.73 -1.82
C HIS A 133 -17.94 -25.34 -0.71
N ALA A 134 -18.93 -24.48 -0.95
CA ALA A 134 -19.95 -24.17 0.05
C ALA A 134 -21.08 -25.23 0.14
N SER A 135 -21.26 -26.06 -0.90
CA SER A 135 -22.35 -27.04 -0.96
C SER A 135 -22.01 -28.41 -0.35
N ALA A 136 -20.73 -28.71 -0.12
CA ALA A 136 -20.33 -30.06 0.34
C ALA A 136 -20.20 -30.20 1.87
N ARG A 137 -20.27 -29.11 2.62
CA ARG A 137 -20.13 -29.16 4.11
C ARG A 137 -21.44 -29.24 4.88
N ASN A 138 -22.59 -29.18 4.20
CA ASN A 138 -23.92 -29.23 4.88
C ASN A 138 -24.66 -30.56 4.67
N ALA A 139 -24.03 -31.56 4.06
CA ALA A 139 -24.68 -32.84 3.75
C ALA A 139 -24.29 -34.02 4.68
N SER A 140 -23.51 -33.79 5.75
CA SER A 140 -23.07 -34.89 6.63
C SER A 140 -23.43 -34.75 8.12
N ALA A 141 -24.48 -34.01 8.44
CA ALA A 141 -24.97 -33.90 9.83
C ALA A 141 -26.41 -34.37 9.97
N SER A 142 -26.70 -35.61 9.57
CA SER A 142 -27.88 -36.34 10.03
C SER A 142 -27.42 -37.70 10.56
N LEU A 143 -27.22 -37.76 11.89
CA LEU A 143 -27.04 -39.00 12.62
C LEU A 143 -28.38 -39.74 12.69
N PRO A 144 -28.43 -41.05 12.40
CA PRO A 144 -29.64 -41.82 12.62
C PRO A 144 -29.85 -42.03 14.13
N THR A 145 -31.03 -41.70 14.59
CA THR A 145 -31.56 -42.09 15.93
C THR A 145 -31.64 -43.59 16.02
N LEU A 146 -30.87 -44.17 16.95
CA LEU A 146 -31.04 -45.55 17.40
C LEU A 146 -32.28 -45.59 18.33
N ASN A 147 -33.32 -46.30 17.88
CA ASN A 147 -34.39 -46.77 18.76
C ASN A 147 -33.94 -48.08 19.44
N LEU A 148 -33.99 -48.06 20.77
CA LEU A 148 -34.10 -49.25 21.61
C LEU A 148 -35.55 -49.50 21.97
#